data_a46cc8488992c7f2f3160e40020187f7
#
_entry.id   a46cc8488992c7f2f3160e40020187f7
#
_cell.length_a   1.000
_cell.length_b   1.000
_cell.length_c   1.000
_cell.angle_alpha   90.00
_cell.angle_beta   90.00
_cell.angle_gamma   90.00
#
_symmetry.space_group_name_H-M   'P 1'
#
loop_
_entity.id
_entity.type
_entity.pdbx_description
1 polymer ?
#
loop_
_entity_poly.entity_id
_entity_poly.type
_entity_poly.pdbx_seq_one_letter_code
_entity_poly.pdbx_strand_id
1 'polypeptide(L)'
;QQGNATGAPAPGDLLVMVGTRKGAFLFWSDDTRQNWHRSEHHLGWSARAMSYDARTNTIYAAVSSDVFGGLVQRSRDGGLTWEHFNAGLDFPADEERRVREIWQVQPGHPDHPGEVWAGTGEAGLFRSTDEGGHWQSVTGLNGRIATDTWMPGGGGLILHTIIVDPTDANRIYAAISAGGAYRSEDGGATWQPINRGVDAGFLPDPEPETGHCVHKMALHPARPAVLFQQNHMGFYRSDDRGDTWTDISAGLPSRFGFPTAIHAHDPSTVYAVPLVADERRFVADGQMAVWRTRDDGAHWQPLTNGLPDGAWLNVLRDALATDPCDPCGVYVGTTGGHLFYSRDEGDSWQSLTDYLPPVLSVATARVVAA
;
A
#
# COMPACT_ATOMS: atom_id res chain seq x y z
N GLN A 1 -24.11 -5.24 17.02
CA GLN A 1 -23.64 -4.20 17.97
C GLN A 1 -22.14 -4.42 18.14
N GLN A 2 -21.34 -3.61 17.47
CA GLN A 2 -19.88 -3.58 17.69
C GLN A 2 -19.64 -2.81 19.00
N GLY A 3 -19.24 -3.51 20.05
CA GLY A 3 -18.82 -2.86 21.30
C GLY A 3 -17.45 -2.23 21.10
N ASN A 4 -17.25 -1.01 21.59
CA ASN A 4 -15.89 -0.48 21.80
C ASN A 4 -15.21 -1.40 22.81
N ALA A 5 -14.27 -2.22 22.34
CA ALA A 5 -13.50 -3.06 23.24
C ALA A 5 -12.43 -2.21 23.92
N THR A 6 -12.37 -2.29 25.23
CA THR A 6 -11.29 -1.72 26.06
C THR A 6 -10.04 -2.63 26.04
N GLY A 7 -9.76 -3.31 24.92
CA GLY A 7 -8.68 -4.28 24.77
C GLY A 7 -7.80 -4.01 23.56
N ALA A 8 -6.70 -4.71 23.49
CA ALA A 8 -5.79 -4.78 22.34
C ALA A 8 -5.89 -6.15 21.66
N PRO A 9 -5.51 -6.28 20.38
CA PRO A 9 -5.43 -7.58 19.72
C PRO A 9 -4.44 -8.49 20.44
N ALA A 10 -4.81 -9.77 20.58
CA ALA A 10 -4.02 -10.80 21.24
C ALA A 10 -3.20 -11.62 20.23
N PRO A 11 -2.13 -12.32 20.67
CA PRO A 11 -1.42 -13.27 19.81
C PRO A 11 -2.39 -14.30 19.19
N GLY A 12 -2.27 -14.46 17.87
CA GLY A 12 -3.15 -15.32 17.08
C GLY A 12 -4.32 -14.59 16.44
N ASP A 13 -4.68 -13.38 16.89
CA ASP A 13 -5.73 -12.61 16.25
C ASP A 13 -5.31 -12.16 14.84
N LEU A 14 -6.27 -12.13 13.95
CA LEU A 14 -6.18 -11.39 12.70
C LEU A 14 -6.40 -9.91 12.99
N LEU A 15 -5.43 -9.08 12.61
CA LEU A 15 -5.48 -7.63 12.72
C LEU A 15 -5.72 -7.00 11.35
N VAL A 16 -6.70 -6.12 11.25
CA VAL A 16 -6.96 -5.26 10.07
C VAL A 16 -6.76 -3.81 10.50
N MET A 17 -5.79 -3.17 9.89
CA MET A 17 -5.38 -1.78 10.15
C MET A 17 -5.92 -0.89 9.05
N VAL A 18 -6.71 0.12 9.40
CA VAL A 18 -7.38 1.02 8.47
C VAL A 18 -6.93 2.45 8.69
N GLY A 19 -6.21 2.99 7.74
CA GLY A 19 -5.85 4.40 7.72
C GLY A 19 -6.91 5.24 7.01
N THR A 20 -7.27 6.37 7.61
CA THR A 20 -8.28 7.28 7.04
C THR A 20 -7.83 8.74 7.06
N ARG A 21 -8.59 9.63 6.43
CA ARG A 21 -8.32 11.08 6.48
C ARG A 21 -8.46 11.71 7.86
N LYS A 22 -9.08 11.02 8.84
CA LYS A 22 -9.40 11.60 10.17
C LYS A 22 -9.22 10.60 11.30
N GLY A 23 -8.28 9.69 11.18
CA GLY A 23 -7.93 8.72 12.21
C GLY A 23 -7.46 7.41 11.64
N ALA A 24 -6.94 6.56 12.52
CA ALA A 24 -6.63 5.18 12.27
C ALA A 24 -7.57 4.28 13.07
N PHE A 25 -7.94 3.15 12.50
CA PHE A 25 -8.85 2.19 13.12
C PHE A 25 -8.21 0.80 13.08
N LEU A 26 -8.16 0.13 14.21
CA LEU A 26 -7.75 -1.26 14.30
C LEU A 26 -8.99 -2.11 14.47
N PHE A 27 -9.12 -3.14 13.65
CA PHE A 27 -10.12 -4.19 13.81
C PHE A 27 -9.38 -5.50 14.04
N TRP A 28 -9.89 -6.35 14.94
CA TRP A 28 -9.32 -7.67 15.14
C TRP A 28 -10.37 -8.71 15.44
N SER A 29 -10.08 -9.94 15.07
CA SER A 29 -10.95 -11.11 15.22
C SER A 29 -10.11 -12.38 15.26
N ASP A 30 -10.71 -13.47 15.69
CA ASP A 30 -10.17 -14.80 15.45
C ASP A 30 -10.22 -15.19 13.96
N ASP A 31 -9.77 -16.40 13.61
CA ASP A 31 -9.75 -16.92 12.24
C ASP A 31 -11.14 -17.05 11.61
N THR A 32 -12.20 -17.10 12.42
CA THR A 32 -13.57 -17.16 11.88
C THR A 32 -14.00 -15.86 11.23
N ARG A 33 -13.40 -14.73 11.62
CA ARG A 33 -13.70 -13.39 11.11
C ARG A 33 -15.20 -13.06 11.21
N GLN A 34 -15.84 -13.51 12.30
CA GLN A 34 -17.26 -13.28 12.56
C GLN A 34 -17.51 -12.26 13.69
N ASN A 35 -16.61 -12.25 14.68
CA ASN A 35 -16.74 -11.40 15.85
C ASN A 35 -15.60 -10.37 15.83
N TRP A 36 -15.90 -9.16 15.38
CA TRP A 36 -14.92 -8.10 15.25
C TRP A 36 -14.90 -7.19 16.47
N HIS A 37 -13.71 -6.93 16.97
CA HIS A 37 -13.41 -5.87 17.90
C HIS A 37 -12.87 -4.67 17.15
N ARG A 38 -12.96 -3.47 17.75
CA ARG A 38 -12.46 -2.23 17.15
C ARG A 38 -11.88 -1.31 18.19
N SER A 39 -10.79 -0.61 17.83
CA SER A 39 -10.27 0.56 18.54
C SER A 39 -9.96 1.70 17.57
N GLU A 40 -9.88 2.93 18.11
CA GLU A 40 -9.77 4.17 17.35
C GLU A 40 -8.54 4.94 17.83
N HIS A 41 -7.72 5.42 16.88
CA HIS A 41 -6.44 6.06 17.16
C HIS A 41 -6.25 7.30 16.30
N HIS A 42 -5.41 8.22 16.75
CA HIS A 42 -5.04 9.44 16.00
C HIS A 42 -6.24 10.23 15.46
N LEU A 43 -7.37 10.25 16.18
CA LEU A 43 -8.57 10.92 15.74
C LEU A 43 -8.32 12.39 15.41
N GLY A 44 -8.80 12.82 14.24
CA GLY A 44 -8.55 14.15 13.70
C GLY A 44 -7.32 14.27 12.78
N TRP A 45 -6.39 13.32 12.84
CA TRP A 45 -5.20 13.29 11.97
C TRP A 45 -5.42 12.39 10.76
N SER A 46 -4.74 12.69 9.65
CA SER A 46 -4.70 11.77 8.52
C SER A 46 -3.75 10.62 8.82
N ALA A 47 -4.21 9.37 8.70
CA ALA A 47 -3.39 8.17 8.73
C ALA A 47 -3.30 7.60 7.31
N ARG A 48 -2.15 7.77 6.65
CA ARG A 48 -1.96 7.41 5.24
C ARG A 48 -1.68 5.95 5.02
N ALA A 49 -0.85 5.36 5.87
CA ALA A 49 -0.46 3.97 5.81
C ALA A 49 -0.24 3.42 7.21
N MET A 50 -0.47 2.13 7.33
CA MET A 50 -0.15 1.38 8.54
C MET A 50 0.53 0.08 8.13
N SER A 51 1.44 -0.41 8.97
CA SER A 51 2.09 -1.70 8.79
C SER A 51 2.35 -2.37 10.13
N TYR A 52 2.53 -3.69 10.10
CA TYR A 52 2.83 -4.49 11.25
C TYR A 52 4.18 -5.20 11.07
N ASP A 53 5.05 -5.05 12.05
CA ASP A 53 6.32 -5.76 12.13
C ASP A 53 6.19 -6.96 13.06
N ALA A 54 6.08 -8.15 12.49
CA ALA A 54 5.98 -9.39 13.24
C ALA A 54 7.27 -9.74 14.02
N ARG A 55 8.43 -9.15 13.66
CA ARG A 55 9.71 -9.39 14.34
C ARG A 55 9.73 -8.80 15.75
N THR A 56 9.01 -7.69 15.93
CA THR A 56 9.01 -6.91 17.18
C THR A 56 7.61 -6.69 17.75
N ASN A 57 6.57 -7.32 17.15
CA ASN A 57 5.17 -7.10 17.49
C ASN A 57 4.79 -5.61 17.51
N THR A 58 5.26 -4.87 16.50
CA THR A 58 5.10 -3.41 16.44
C THR A 58 4.15 -3.00 15.33
N ILE A 59 3.16 -2.17 15.64
CA ILE A 59 2.34 -1.47 14.65
C ILE A 59 2.99 -0.12 14.36
N TYR A 60 3.21 0.19 13.07
CA TYR A 60 3.62 1.50 12.60
C TYR A 60 2.44 2.22 11.94
N ALA A 61 2.37 3.53 12.13
CA ALA A 61 1.39 4.40 11.48
C ALA A 61 2.09 5.63 10.90
N ALA A 62 1.89 5.86 9.62
CA ALA A 62 2.25 7.10 8.93
C ALA A 62 1.11 8.10 9.08
N VAL A 63 1.27 9.06 9.97
CA VAL A 63 0.23 10.05 10.28
C VAL A 63 0.68 11.46 9.91
N SER A 64 -0.26 12.34 9.63
CA SER A 64 0.03 13.75 9.34
C SER A 64 -1.07 14.68 9.85
N SER A 65 -0.68 15.89 10.18
CA SER A 65 -1.60 16.99 10.45
C SER A 65 -1.11 18.28 9.80
N ASP A 66 -2.03 19.21 9.57
CA ASP A 66 -1.72 20.52 8.98
C ASP A 66 -0.78 21.35 9.88
N VAL A 67 -0.68 21.01 11.17
CA VAL A 67 0.10 21.75 12.18
C VAL A 67 1.49 21.14 12.36
N PHE A 68 1.59 19.80 12.43
CA PHE A 68 2.82 19.11 12.82
C PHE A 68 3.53 18.39 11.64
N GLY A 69 2.93 18.44 10.44
CA GLY A 69 3.47 17.72 9.28
C GLY A 69 3.32 16.19 9.38
N GLY A 70 4.21 15.48 8.70
CA GLY A 70 4.23 14.01 8.67
C GLY A 70 5.02 13.44 9.84
N LEU A 71 4.46 12.41 10.49
CA LEU A 71 5.05 11.69 11.62
C LEU A 71 4.95 10.18 11.39
N VAL A 72 5.99 9.43 11.75
CA VAL A 72 5.89 8.00 11.98
C VAL A 72 5.63 7.75 13.45
N GLN A 73 4.56 7.03 13.75
CA GLN A 73 4.25 6.58 15.10
C GLN A 73 4.31 5.07 15.18
N ARG A 74 4.66 4.54 16.35
CA ARG A 74 4.69 3.11 16.60
C ARG A 74 3.97 2.76 17.91
N SER A 75 3.39 1.56 17.94
CA SER A 75 2.80 0.94 19.12
C SER A 75 3.33 -0.48 19.26
N ARG A 76 3.75 -0.87 20.47
CA ARG A 76 4.19 -2.22 20.83
C ARG A 76 3.20 -2.98 21.69
N ASP A 77 2.06 -2.40 21.96
CA ASP A 77 1.03 -2.90 22.88
C ASP A 77 -0.36 -3.00 22.19
N GLY A 78 -0.36 -3.23 20.87
CA GLY A 78 -1.58 -3.41 20.09
C GLY A 78 -2.41 -2.14 19.94
N GLY A 79 -1.78 -0.96 20.00
CA GLY A 79 -2.44 0.33 19.83
C GLY A 79 -2.81 1.03 21.13
N LEU A 80 -2.57 0.44 22.32
CA LEU A 80 -2.92 1.07 23.58
C LEU A 80 -2.13 2.35 23.83
N THR A 81 -0.84 2.36 23.49
CA THR A 81 0.03 3.54 23.55
C THR A 81 0.78 3.74 22.22
N TRP A 82 1.10 5.00 21.92
CA TRP A 82 1.80 5.38 20.70
C TRP A 82 2.99 6.29 21.02
N GLU A 83 4.12 5.96 20.46
CA GLU A 83 5.35 6.75 20.49
C GLU A 83 5.60 7.38 19.12
N HIS A 84 6.18 8.57 19.05
CA HIS A 84 6.52 9.23 17.79
C HIS A 84 8.01 9.52 17.70
N PHE A 85 8.57 9.31 16.51
CA PHE A 85 9.99 9.50 16.26
C PHE A 85 10.19 10.08 14.85
N ASN A 86 10.77 11.28 14.79
CA ASN A 86 11.02 11.97 13.52
C ASN A 86 12.45 12.47 13.37
N ALA A 87 13.34 12.11 14.30
CA ALA A 87 14.72 12.58 14.22
C ALA A 87 15.36 12.15 12.89
N GLY A 88 15.74 13.13 12.06
CA GLY A 88 16.33 12.89 10.74
C GLY A 88 15.33 12.55 9.61
N LEU A 89 14.03 12.54 9.87
CA LEU A 89 13.01 12.33 8.84
C LEU A 89 12.69 13.64 8.14
N ASP A 90 13.66 14.19 7.44
CA ASP A 90 13.51 15.37 6.60
C ASP A 90 14.61 15.40 5.53
N PHE A 91 14.39 16.19 4.49
CA PHE A 91 15.42 16.45 3.48
C PHE A 91 16.51 17.39 4.04
N PRO A 92 17.73 17.40 3.44
CA PRO A 92 18.77 18.36 3.79
C PRO A 92 18.24 19.81 3.78
N ALA A 93 18.76 20.64 4.70
CA ALA A 93 18.25 22.00 4.90
C ALA A 93 18.44 22.94 3.70
N ASP A 94 19.38 22.61 2.82
CA ASP A 94 19.68 23.31 1.55
C ASP A 94 18.79 22.85 0.39
N GLU A 95 18.00 21.79 0.55
CA GLU A 95 16.98 21.42 -0.42
C GLU A 95 15.68 22.21 -0.20
N GLU A 96 14.88 22.37 -1.27
CA GLU A 96 13.55 23.00 -1.20
C GLU A 96 12.47 22.02 -0.72
N ARG A 97 12.69 20.71 -0.96
CA ARG A 97 11.73 19.65 -0.55
C ARG A 97 11.60 19.59 0.96
N ARG A 98 10.40 19.28 1.43
CA ARG A 98 10.08 19.08 2.85
C ARG A 98 9.19 17.86 3.04
N VAL A 99 9.40 17.11 4.12
CA VAL A 99 8.53 16.00 4.50
C VAL A 99 7.25 16.54 5.14
N ARG A 100 6.21 16.70 4.34
CA ARG A 100 4.88 17.12 4.80
C ARG A 100 3.96 15.96 5.10
N GLU A 101 4.06 14.89 4.32
CA GLU A 101 3.26 13.68 4.46
C GLU A 101 4.15 12.45 4.29
N ILE A 102 3.88 11.43 5.09
CA ILE A 102 4.48 10.11 4.93
C ILE A 102 3.41 9.25 4.27
N TRP A 103 3.75 8.65 3.12
CA TRP A 103 2.82 7.87 2.33
C TRP A 103 2.94 6.38 2.55
N GLN A 104 4.12 5.92 2.97
CA GLN A 104 4.36 4.51 3.28
C GLN A 104 5.30 4.39 4.47
N VAL A 105 5.05 3.41 5.31
CA VAL A 105 5.97 2.91 6.33
C VAL A 105 6.02 1.40 6.20
N GLN A 106 7.23 0.86 6.01
CA GLN A 106 7.44 -0.55 5.69
C GLN A 106 8.55 -1.13 6.58
N PRO A 107 8.27 -2.18 7.38
CA PRO A 107 9.31 -2.96 8.04
C PRO A 107 10.33 -3.52 7.04
N GLY A 108 11.59 -3.57 7.44
CA GLY A 108 12.68 -4.10 6.63
C GLY A 108 12.72 -5.63 6.57
N HIS A 109 13.80 -6.17 6.00
CA HIS A 109 14.00 -7.61 5.86
C HIS A 109 14.08 -8.32 7.24
N PRO A 110 13.61 -9.58 7.37
CA PRO A 110 13.71 -10.34 8.61
C PRO A 110 15.13 -10.43 9.22
N ASP A 111 16.15 -10.46 8.37
CA ASP A 111 17.55 -10.50 8.79
C ASP A 111 18.09 -9.17 9.32
N HIS A 112 17.35 -8.08 9.15
CA HIS A 112 17.71 -6.73 9.60
C HIS A 112 16.73 -6.26 10.70
N PRO A 113 16.85 -6.75 11.94
CA PRO A 113 15.97 -6.32 13.02
C PRO A 113 16.10 -4.82 13.27
N GLY A 114 14.96 -4.15 13.50
CA GLY A 114 14.92 -2.71 13.71
C GLY A 114 14.92 -1.87 12.42
N GLU A 115 15.11 -2.47 11.25
CA GLU A 115 15.02 -1.75 10.00
C GLU A 115 13.58 -1.40 9.63
N VAL A 116 13.37 -0.13 9.28
CA VAL A 116 12.08 0.41 8.81
C VAL A 116 12.35 1.42 7.70
N TRP A 117 11.53 1.41 6.66
CA TRP A 117 11.59 2.31 5.53
C TRP A 117 10.39 3.24 5.52
N ALA A 118 10.57 4.49 5.11
CA ALA A 118 9.49 5.46 4.94
C ALA A 118 9.57 6.12 3.56
N GLY A 119 8.41 6.17 2.88
CA GLY A 119 8.21 6.89 1.63
C GLY A 119 7.35 8.13 1.85
N THR A 120 7.71 9.24 1.21
CA THR A 120 7.11 10.55 1.50
C THR A 120 6.45 11.19 0.28
N GLY A 121 5.56 12.15 0.53
CA GLY A 121 5.20 13.19 -0.44
C GLY A 121 6.40 14.08 -0.75
N GLU A 122 6.39 14.74 -1.90
CA GLU A 122 7.57 15.36 -2.53
C GLU A 122 8.67 14.32 -2.85
N ALA A 123 8.26 13.07 -3.00
CA ALA A 123 9.01 11.87 -3.30
C ALA A 123 10.37 11.79 -2.59
N GLY A 124 10.42 11.09 -1.48
CA GLY A 124 11.62 10.79 -0.74
C GLY A 124 11.59 9.42 -0.11
N LEU A 125 12.75 8.79 0.01
CA LEU A 125 12.94 7.51 0.68
C LEU A 125 13.85 7.70 1.89
N PHE A 126 13.40 7.22 3.04
CA PHE A 126 14.15 7.27 4.29
C PHE A 126 14.25 5.88 4.90
N ARG A 127 15.34 5.63 5.62
CA ARG A 127 15.61 4.37 6.32
C ARG A 127 15.94 4.64 7.78
N SER A 128 15.40 3.82 8.65
CA SER A 128 15.81 3.71 10.05
C SER A 128 16.36 2.32 10.30
N THR A 129 17.31 2.18 11.22
CA THR A 129 17.86 0.89 11.70
C THR A 129 17.63 0.67 13.19
N ASP A 130 16.83 1.54 13.82
CA ASP A 130 16.50 1.53 15.24
C ASP A 130 14.99 1.66 15.49
N GLU A 131 14.20 0.96 14.68
CA GLU A 131 12.74 0.90 14.76
C GLU A 131 12.05 2.27 14.63
N GLY A 132 12.60 3.16 13.81
CA GLY A 132 12.08 4.50 13.57
C GLY A 132 12.62 5.57 14.53
N GLY A 133 13.55 5.23 15.45
CA GLY A 133 14.12 6.19 16.40
C GLY A 133 14.87 7.33 15.70
N HIS A 134 15.69 6.97 14.69
CA HIS A 134 16.41 7.92 13.84
C HIS A 134 16.29 7.53 12.38
N TRP A 135 16.12 8.51 11.52
CA TRP A 135 15.94 8.33 10.09
C TRP A 135 17.12 8.91 9.31
N GLN A 136 17.46 8.26 8.23
CA GLN A 136 18.47 8.69 7.29
C GLN A 136 17.90 8.77 5.89
N SER A 137 18.21 9.84 5.17
CA SER A 137 17.88 9.99 3.75
C SER A 137 18.62 8.94 2.92
N VAL A 138 17.90 8.20 2.06
CA VAL A 138 18.48 7.24 1.12
C VAL A 138 19.03 8.00 -0.08
N THR A 139 20.25 8.48 0.04
CA THR A 139 20.87 9.43 -0.92
C THR A 139 20.96 8.89 -2.34
N GLY A 140 21.11 7.56 -2.52
CA GLY A 140 21.16 6.92 -3.84
C GLY A 140 19.89 7.13 -4.67
N LEU A 141 18.70 7.11 -4.04
CA LEU A 141 17.43 7.41 -4.70
C LEU A 141 17.09 8.90 -4.61
N ASN A 142 17.20 9.50 -3.43
CA ASN A 142 16.81 10.89 -3.20
C ASN A 142 17.64 11.89 -4.02
N GLY A 143 18.94 11.61 -4.22
CA GLY A 143 19.80 12.41 -5.09
C GLY A 143 19.39 12.32 -6.55
N ARG A 144 18.94 11.13 -7.02
CA ARG A 144 18.39 10.97 -8.36
C ARG A 144 17.09 11.77 -8.51
N ILE A 145 16.14 11.61 -7.58
CA ILE A 145 14.87 12.34 -7.58
C ILE A 145 15.09 13.87 -7.62
N ALA A 146 16.08 14.38 -6.90
CA ALA A 146 16.38 15.82 -6.84
C ALA A 146 16.85 16.40 -8.17
N THR A 147 17.38 15.57 -9.07
CA THR A 147 17.90 16.01 -10.38
C THR A 147 16.97 15.73 -11.54
N ASP A 148 15.92 14.93 -11.34
CA ASP A 148 14.95 14.61 -12.38
C ASP A 148 13.94 15.76 -12.61
N THR A 149 13.47 15.88 -13.84
CA THR A 149 12.53 16.92 -14.27
C THR A 149 11.13 16.34 -14.52
N TRP A 150 10.69 15.43 -13.67
CA TRP A 150 9.38 14.80 -13.81
C TRP A 150 8.23 15.80 -13.67
N MET A 151 7.23 15.64 -14.49
CA MET A 151 5.99 16.42 -14.37
C MET A 151 5.13 15.77 -13.27
N PRO A 152 4.87 16.47 -12.16
CA PRO A 152 4.01 15.93 -11.12
C PRO A 152 2.60 15.70 -11.68
N GLY A 153 2.04 14.51 -11.47
CA GLY A 153 0.64 14.22 -11.74
C GLY A 153 -0.29 14.99 -10.80
N GLY A 154 -1.61 14.85 -10.97
CA GLY A 154 -2.61 15.53 -10.13
C GLY A 154 -2.55 15.20 -8.63
N GLY A 155 -1.78 14.18 -8.23
CA GLY A 155 -1.49 13.81 -6.83
C GLY A 155 -0.12 14.29 -6.32
N GLY A 156 0.71 14.92 -7.17
CA GLY A 156 2.09 15.28 -6.86
C GLY A 156 3.07 14.12 -7.10
N LEU A 157 4.34 14.37 -6.79
CA LEU A 157 5.39 13.34 -6.75
C LEU A 157 5.35 12.66 -5.36
N ILE A 158 5.07 11.37 -5.36
CA ILE A 158 4.83 10.63 -4.12
C ILE A 158 5.53 9.28 -4.19
N LEU A 159 6.39 8.98 -3.23
CA LEU A 159 6.92 7.63 -3.04
C LEU A 159 5.96 6.85 -2.13
N HIS A 160 5.12 6.02 -2.76
CA HIS A 160 3.99 5.35 -2.10
C HIS A 160 4.12 3.84 -2.00
N THR A 161 5.07 3.21 -2.67
CA THR A 161 5.30 1.77 -2.57
C THR A 161 6.76 1.50 -2.24
N ILE A 162 6.98 0.72 -1.19
CA ILE A 162 8.27 0.17 -0.81
C ILE A 162 8.07 -1.33 -0.63
N ILE A 163 8.84 -2.14 -1.33
CA ILE A 163 8.85 -3.59 -1.18
C ILE A 163 10.28 -4.03 -0.86
N VAL A 164 10.45 -4.68 0.27
CA VAL A 164 11.71 -5.38 0.60
C VAL A 164 11.53 -6.83 0.17
N ASP A 165 12.42 -7.32 -0.69
CA ASP A 165 12.35 -8.70 -1.17
C ASP A 165 12.53 -9.66 0.02
N PRO A 166 11.56 -10.54 0.30
CA PRO A 166 11.63 -11.41 1.47
C PRO A 166 12.71 -12.49 1.38
N THR A 167 13.34 -12.65 0.22
CA THR A 167 14.39 -13.65 -0.05
C THR A 167 15.79 -13.04 -0.23
N ASP A 168 15.89 -11.70 -0.28
CA ASP A 168 17.16 -10.99 -0.48
C ASP A 168 17.10 -9.60 0.18
N ALA A 169 17.74 -9.48 1.33
CA ALA A 169 17.76 -8.24 2.11
C ALA A 169 18.37 -7.02 1.37
N ASN A 170 19.14 -7.26 0.32
CA ASN A 170 19.73 -6.20 -0.51
C ASN A 170 18.79 -5.72 -1.61
N ARG A 171 17.75 -6.51 -1.95
CA ARG A 171 16.82 -6.15 -3.01
C ARG A 171 15.63 -5.39 -2.48
N ILE A 172 15.50 -4.16 -2.93
CA ILE A 172 14.43 -3.25 -2.51
C ILE A 172 13.83 -2.62 -3.76
N TYR A 173 12.50 -2.53 -3.78
CA TYR A 173 11.77 -1.85 -4.83
C TYR A 173 11.11 -0.60 -4.27
N ALA A 174 11.09 0.46 -5.06
CA ALA A 174 10.38 1.70 -4.76
C ALA A 174 9.54 2.13 -5.97
N ALA A 175 8.33 2.63 -5.73
CA ALA A 175 7.51 3.20 -6.80
C ALA A 175 7.07 4.62 -6.43
N ILE A 176 7.19 5.50 -7.44
CA ILE A 176 6.94 6.93 -7.34
C ILE A 176 5.85 7.30 -8.33
N SER A 177 4.77 7.94 -7.86
CA SER A 177 3.75 8.52 -8.73
C SER A 177 4.38 9.59 -9.62
N ALA A 178 4.23 9.45 -10.94
CA ALA A 178 4.85 10.27 -11.98
C ALA A 178 6.39 10.27 -11.97
N GLY A 179 7.03 9.29 -11.32
CA GLY A 179 8.49 9.11 -11.32
C GLY A 179 8.93 7.75 -11.85
N GLY A 180 8.07 6.73 -11.72
CA GLY A 180 8.34 5.36 -12.15
C GLY A 180 8.68 4.41 -11.01
N ALA A 181 9.03 3.18 -11.39
CA ALA A 181 9.48 2.12 -10.50
C ALA A 181 11.01 1.99 -10.53
N TYR A 182 11.58 1.66 -9.39
CA TYR A 182 13.02 1.52 -9.18
C TYR A 182 13.34 0.26 -8.39
N ARG A 183 14.52 -0.32 -8.63
CA ARG A 183 15.07 -1.44 -7.88
C ARG A 183 16.49 -1.12 -7.41
N SER A 184 16.77 -1.46 -6.17
CA SER A 184 18.13 -1.57 -5.61
C SER A 184 18.48 -3.04 -5.43
N GLU A 185 19.75 -3.39 -5.65
CA GLU A 185 20.33 -4.72 -5.40
C GLU A 185 21.46 -4.67 -4.35
N ASP A 186 21.63 -3.53 -3.67
CA ASP A 186 22.72 -3.26 -2.73
C ASP A 186 22.26 -2.58 -1.43
N GLY A 187 21.04 -2.92 -0.98
CA GLY A 187 20.49 -2.41 0.27
C GLY A 187 20.12 -0.92 0.23
N GLY A 188 19.84 -0.38 -0.95
CA GLY A 188 19.43 1.01 -1.13
C GLY A 188 20.56 1.98 -1.46
N ALA A 189 21.80 1.51 -1.63
CA ALA A 189 22.93 2.37 -1.96
C ALA A 189 22.84 2.92 -3.39
N THR A 190 22.46 2.09 -4.36
CA THR A 190 22.21 2.50 -5.75
C THR A 190 20.85 2.02 -6.24
N TRP A 191 20.29 2.72 -7.22
CA TRP A 191 18.96 2.47 -7.75
C TRP A 191 18.94 2.55 -9.27
N GLN A 192 18.25 1.61 -9.90
CA GLN A 192 18.03 1.60 -11.35
C GLN A 192 16.52 1.62 -11.64
N PRO A 193 16.08 2.37 -12.67
CA PRO A 193 14.70 2.35 -13.12
C PRO A 193 14.36 0.98 -13.73
N ILE A 194 13.13 0.55 -13.51
CA ILE A 194 12.59 -0.74 -13.97
C ILE A 194 11.22 -0.55 -14.63
N ASN A 195 11.16 0.26 -15.69
CA ASN A 195 9.91 0.65 -16.36
C ASN A 195 9.76 0.13 -17.79
N ARG A 196 10.70 -0.69 -18.29
CA ARG A 196 10.69 -1.15 -19.67
C ARG A 196 9.46 -2.00 -20.00
N GLY A 197 8.71 -1.60 -21.03
CA GLY A 197 7.47 -2.25 -21.45
C GLY A 197 6.21 -1.69 -20.80
N VAL A 198 6.34 -0.69 -19.92
CA VAL A 198 5.19 0.04 -19.36
C VAL A 198 4.84 1.21 -20.28
N ASP A 199 3.60 1.27 -20.72
CA ASP A 199 3.08 2.37 -21.54
C ASP A 199 3.04 3.69 -20.75
N ALA A 200 3.57 4.74 -21.34
CA ALA A 200 3.53 6.11 -20.83
C ALA A 200 3.01 7.08 -21.89
N GLY A 201 2.02 6.67 -22.68
CA GLY A 201 1.49 7.43 -23.82
C GLY A 201 0.94 8.83 -23.51
N PHE A 202 0.88 9.21 -22.22
CA PHE A 202 0.58 10.60 -21.79
C PHE A 202 1.83 11.49 -21.76
N LEU A 203 3.02 10.93 -21.92
CA LEU A 203 4.29 11.67 -22.03
C LEU A 203 4.68 11.87 -23.50
N PRO A 204 5.53 12.87 -23.82
CA PRO A 204 6.03 13.08 -25.18
C PRO A 204 6.81 11.88 -25.73
N ASP A 205 7.55 11.15 -24.89
CA ASP A 205 8.13 9.84 -25.17
C ASP A 205 7.22 8.78 -24.55
N PRO A 206 6.65 7.85 -25.32
CA PRO A 206 5.77 6.81 -24.78
C PRO A 206 6.52 5.68 -24.06
N GLU A 207 7.84 5.58 -24.22
CA GLU A 207 8.68 4.57 -23.60
C GLU A 207 9.89 5.19 -22.86
N PRO A 208 9.66 6.15 -21.96
CA PRO A 208 10.76 6.83 -21.27
C PRO A 208 11.41 5.89 -20.24
N GLU A 209 12.65 6.14 -19.88
CA GLU A 209 13.31 5.41 -18.79
C GLU A 209 12.63 5.64 -17.43
N THR A 210 12.14 6.87 -17.20
CA THR A 210 11.52 7.33 -15.93
C THR A 210 10.29 8.19 -16.22
N GLY A 211 9.58 8.65 -15.17
CA GLY A 211 8.41 9.51 -15.32
C GLY A 211 7.08 8.76 -15.43
N HIS A 212 7.10 7.43 -15.38
CA HIS A 212 5.88 6.62 -15.38
C HIS A 212 5.01 6.88 -14.14
N CYS A 213 3.70 6.89 -14.31
CA CYS A 213 2.77 7.07 -13.20
C CYS A 213 2.37 5.71 -12.61
N VAL A 214 3.22 5.18 -11.73
CA VAL A 214 2.92 3.96 -10.99
C VAL A 214 1.88 4.26 -9.91
N HIS A 215 0.90 3.39 -9.75
CA HIS A 215 -0.14 3.52 -8.72
C HIS A 215 0.09 2.56 -7.57
N LYS A 216 0.44 1.31 -7.82
CA LYS A 216 0.81 0.32 -6.80
C LYS A 216 1.65 -0.79 -7.43
N MET A 217 2.64 -1.30 -6.69
CA MET A 217 3.33 -2.55 -7.00
C MET A 217 3.10 -3.57 -5.89
N ALA A 218 3.13 -4.84 -6.25
CA ALA A 218 3.01 -5.97 -5.33
C ALA A 218 3.94 -7.12 -5.72
N LEU A 219 4.41 -7.85 -4.71
CA LEU A 219 5.26 -9.03 -4.82
C LEU A 219 4.76 -10.09 -3.85
N HIS A 220 4.78 -11.37 -4.26
CA HIS A 220 4.44 -12.49 -3.38
C HIS A 220 5.72 -13.24 -2.95
N PRO A 221 5.88 -13.53 -1.65
CA PRO A 221 7.11 -14.15 -1.12
C PRO A 221 7.46 -15.50 -1.77
N ALA A 222 6.46 -16.29 -2.19
CA ALA A 222 6.70 -17.58 -2.85
C ALA A 222 7.19 -17.46 -4.32
N ARG A 223 7.07 -16.27 -4.93
CA ARG A 223 7.51 -16.00 -6.32
C ARG A 223 8.18 -14.63 -6.43
N PRO A 224 9.34 -14.40 -5.76
CA PRO A 224 9.96 -13.08 -5.64
C PRO A 224 10.47 -12.50 -6.98
N ALA A 225 10.55 -13.30 -8.04
CA ALA A 225 10.86 -12.82 -9.38
C ALA A 225 9.64 -12.21 -10.10
N VAL A 226 8.42 -12.49 -9.63
CA VAL A 226 7.19 -12.02 -10.25
C VAL A 226 6.66 -10.81 -9.51
N LEU A 227 6.47 -9.72 -10.24
CA LEU A 227 5.90 -8.48 -9.77
C LEU A 227 4.61 -8.17 -10.54
N PHE A 228 3.67 -7.56 -9.85
CA PHE A 228 2.48 -6.97 -10.46
C PHE A 228 2.47 -5.47 -10.21
N GLN A 229 1.97 -4.71 -11.18
CA GLN A 229 1.90 -3.25 -11.10
C GLN A 229 0.60 -2.73 -11.70
N GLN A 230 -0.20 -1.99 -10.92
CA GLN A 230 -1.18 -1.07 -11.48
C GLN A 230 -0.46 0.23 -11.83
N ASN A 231 -0.61 0.65 -13.05
CA ASN A 231 -0.08 1.90 -13.57
C ASN A 231 -1.23 2.77 -14.13
N HIS A 232 -0.94 4.01 -14.48
CA HIS A 232 -1.90 4.91 -15.09
C HIS A 232 -2.50 4.35 -16.40
N MET A 233 -1.65 3.71 -17.21
CA MET A 233 -1.99 3.21 -18.54
C MET A 233 -2.32 1.71 -18.61
N GLY A 234 -2.35 1.01 -17.47
CA GLY A 234 -2.67 -0.42 -17.49
C GLY A 234 -2.31 -1.17 -16.22
N PHE A 235 -2.58 -2.46 -16.24
CA PHE A 235 -2.16 -3.41 -15.25
C PHE A 235 -1.08 -4.32 -15.85
N TYR A 236 0.06 -4.42 -15.18
CA TYR A 236 1.26 -5.05 -15.73
C TYR A 236 1.79 -6.16 -14.84
N ARG A 237 2.45 -7.12 -15.47
CA ARG A 237 3.20 -8.20 -14.83
C ARG A 237 4.63 -8.23 -15.34
N SER A 238 5.56 -8.49 -14.44
CA SER A 238 6.96 -8.82 -14.73
C SER A 238 7.29 -10.21 -14.20
N ASP A 239 8.05 -11.00 -14.96
CA ASP A 239 8.56 -12.32 -14.56
C ASP A 239 10.06 -12.31 -14.24
N ASP A 240 10.70 -11.16 -14.34
CA ASP A 240 12.15 -10.97 -14.30
C ASP A 240 12.57 -9.85 -13.31
N ARG A 241 11.86 -9.75 -12.19
CA ARG A 241 12.13 -8.76 -11.12
C ARG A 241 11.99 -7.30 -11.59
N GLY A 242 11.15 -7.04 -12.57
CA GLY A 242 10.86 -5.71 -13.08
C GLY A 242 11.75 -5.29 -14.26
N ASP A 243 12.65 -6.15 -14.78
CA ASP A 243 13.46 -5.81 -15.94
C ASP A 243 12.62 -5.56 -17.19
N THR A 244 11.51 -6.33 -17.33
CA THR A 244 10.51 -6.11 -18.38
C THR A 244 9.10 -6.30 -17.86
N TRP A 245 8.14 -5.55 -18.44
CA TRP A 245 6.74 -5.61 -18.07
C TRP A 245 5.85 -5.96 -19.27
N THR A 246 4.84 -6.77 -19.01
CA THR A 246 3.82 -7.17 -19.98
C THR A 246 2.46 -6.66 -19.51
N ASP A 247 1.71 -6.02 -20.40
CA ASP A 247 0.33 -5.59 -20.13
C ASP A 247 -0.60 -6.80 -19.99
N ILE A 248 -1.29 -6.89 -18.87
CA ILE A 248 -2.27 -7.93 -18.55
C ILE A 248 -3.66 -7.33 -18.28
N SER A 249 -3.95 -6.14 -18.79
CA SER A 249 -5.23 -5.45 -18.60
C SER A 249 -6.40 -6.06 -19.39
N ALA A 250 -6.12 -6.96 -20.33
CA ALA A 250 -7.16 -7.56 -21.17
C ALA A 250 -8.22 -8.28 -20.33
N GLY A 251 -9.50 -7.90 -20.54
CA GLY A 251 -10.62 -8.43 -19.76
C GLY A 251 -11.04 -7.58 -18.55
N LEU A 252 -10.27 -6.59 -18.14
CA LEU A 252 -10.70 -5.56 -17.19
C LEU A 252 -11.62 -4.53 -17.87
N PRO A 253 -12.57 -3.90 -17.14
CA PRO A 253 -13.50 -2.91 -17.71
C PRO A 253 -12.81 -1.59 -18.06
N SER A 254 -11.64 -1.33 -17.49
CA SER A 254 -10.76 -0.22 -17.84
C SER A 254 -9.30 -0.56 -17.51
N ARG A 255 -8.37 0.19 -18.09
CA ARG A 255 -6.95 0.06 -17.82
C ARG A 255 -6.50 0.86 -16.58
N PHE A 256 -7.33 1.82 -16.15
CA PHE A 256 -7.03 2.71 -15.03
C PHE A 256 -7.55 2.15 -13.71
N GLY A 257 -6.78 2.29 -12.66
CA GLY A 257 -7.12 1.90 -11.29
C GLY A 257 -6.00 2.27 -10.33
N PHE A 258 -6.18 2.01 -9.05
CA PHE A 258 -5.14 2.31 -8.05
C PHE A 258 -4.61 1.09 -7.33
N PRO A 259 -5.45 0.25 -6.67
CA PRO A 259 -4.94 -0.80 -5.80
C PRO A 259 -4.61 -2.08 -6.57
N THR A 260 -3.67 -2.82 -6.01
CA THR A 260 -3.46 -4.24 -6.29
C THR A 260 -3.12 -4.97 -5.02
N ALA A 261 -3.61 -6.21 -4.87
CA ALA A 261 -3.24 -7.12 -3.81
C ALA A 261 -3.06 -8.53 -4.38
N ILE A 262 -2.19 -9.33 -3.77
CA ILE A 262 -1.95 -10.72 -4.15
C ILE A 262 -2.54 -11.61 -3.05
N HIS A 263 -3.15 -12.73 -3.43
CA HIS A 263 -3.65 -13.73 -2.51
C HIS A 263 -2.52 -14.30 -1.63
N ALA A 264 -2.75 -14.44 -0.33
CA ALA A 264 -1.69 -14.77 0.61
C ALA A 264 -1.03 -16.14 0.39
N HIS A 265 -1.73 -17.09 -0.23
CA HIS A 265 -1.27 -18.48 -0.41
C HIS A 265 -1.10 -18.89 -1.88
N ASP A 266 -1.68 -18.12 -2.81
CA ASP A 266 -1.58 -18.38 -4.24
C ASP A 266 -1.00 -17.17 -4.98
N PRO A 267 0.28 -17.22 -5.38
CA PRO A 267 0.95 -16.12 -6.06
C PRO A 267 0.42 -15.82 -7.47
N SER A 268 -0.43 -16.68 -8.04
CA SER A 268 -1.07 -16.48 -9.34
C SER A 268 -2.42 -15.77 -9.24
N THR A 269 -2.98 -15.69 -8.01
CA THR A 269 -4.24 -15.00 -7.75
C THR A 269 -3.99 -13.55 -7.32
N VAL A 270 -4.50 -12.61 -8.12
CA VAL A 270 -4.30 -11.16 -7.92
C VAL A 270 -5.64 -10.44 -7.99
N TYR A 271 -5.76 -9.39 -7.19
CA TYR A 271 -6.96 -8.55 -7.08
C TYR A 271 -6.67 -7.12 -7.53
N ALA A 272 -7.64 -6.51 -8.19
CA ALA A 272 -7.61 -5.11 -8.64
C ALA A 272 -8.99 -4.46 -8.49
N VAL A 273 -9.02 -3.13 -8.47
CA VAL A 273 -10.26 -2.34 -8.57
C VAL A 273 -10.10 -1.32 -9.69
N PRO A 274 -10.50 -1.65 -10.92
CA PRO A 274 -10.50 -0.72 -12.03
C PRO A 274 -11.49 0.44 -11.81
N LEU A 275 -11.09 1.63 -12.24
CA LEU A 275 -11.91 2.86 -12.24
C LEU A 275 -12.11 3.32 -13.68
N VAL A 276 -13.14 4.13 -13.95
CA VAL A 276 -13.50 4.53 -15.32
C VAL A 276 -12.35 5.21 -16.04
N ALA A 277 -11.74 6.22 -15.42
CA ALA A 277 -10.62 6.99 -15.97
C ALA A 277 -9.98 7.88 -14.88
N ASP A 278 -8.89 8.55 -15.21
CA ASP A 278 -8.21 9.47 -14.30
C ASP A 278 -9.03 10.73 -13.95
N GLU A 279 -9.86 11.22 -14.88
CA GLU A 279 -10.80 12.34 -14.61
C GLU A 279 -12.09 11.87 -13.94
N ARG A 280 -12.39 10.58 -14.01
CA ARG A 280 -13.59 9.94 -13.48
C ARG A 280 -13.23 8.79 -12.57
N ARG A 281 -12.71 9.11 -11.39
CA ARG A 281 -12.16 8.15 -10.41
C ARG A 281 -13.25 7.48 -9.61
N PHE A 282 -14.11 6.73 -10.27
CA PHE A 282 -15.13 5.88 -9.67
C PHE A 282 -15.25 4.57 -10.46
N VAL A 283 -15.83 3.56 -9.83
CA VAL A 283 -16.04 2.24 -10.44
C VAL A 283 -16.96 2.31 -11.65
N ALA A 284 -16.75 1.42 -12.63
CA ALA A 284 -17.53 1.40 -13.86
C ALA A 284 -19.03 1.20 -13.57
N ASP A 285 -19.88 1.94 -14.27
CA ASP A 285 -21.34 1.90 -14.22
C ASP A 285 -21.94 2.07 -12.80
N GLY A 286 -21.15 2.59 -11.84
CA GLY A 286 -21.55 2.67 -10.43
C GLY A 286 -21.69 1.32 -9.76
N GLN A 287 -21.23 0.24 -10.36
CA GLN A 287 -21.26 -1.09 -9.80
C GLN A 287 -19.92 -1.37 -9.09
N MET A 288 -19.94 -1.46 -7.78
CA MET A 288 -18.74 -1.83 -7.02
C MET A 288 -18.36 -3.28 -7.34
N ALA A 289 -17.13 -3.47 -7.81
CA ALA A 289 -16.56 -4.78 -8.08
C ALA A 289 -15.08 -4.81 -7.71
N VAL A 290 -14.66 -5.89 -7.08
CA VAL A 290 -13.25 -6.28 -7.02
C VAL A 290 -13.02 -7.29 -8.14
N TRP A 291 -11.97 -7.11 -8.93
CA TRP A 291 -11.63 -8.00 -10.02
C TRP A 291 -10.54 -8.95 -9.59
N ARG A 292 -10.70 -10.24 -9.90
CA ARG A 292 -9.74 -11.29 -9.55
C ARG A 292 -9.25 -12.01 -10.81
N THR A 293 -7.96 -12.25 -10.90
CA THR A 293 -7.37 -13.28 -11.76
C THR A 293 -6.86 -14.42 -10.90
N ARG A 294 -6.87 -15.65 -11.42
CA ARG A 294 -6.27 -16.86 -10.81
C ARG A 294 -5.16 -17.47 -11.68
N ASP A 295 -4.81 -16.79 -12.76
CA ASP A 295 -3.89 -17.25 -13.79
C ASP A 295 -2.96 -16.14 -14.28
N ASP A 296 -2.44 -15.38 -13.30
CA ASP A 296 -1.43 -14.35 -13.55
C ASP A 296 -1.89 -13.24 -14.52
N GLY A 297 -3.19 -12.99 -14.61
CA GLY A 297 -3.75 -11.94 -15.47
C GLY A 297 -4.22 -12.41 -16.85
N ALA A 298 -4.19 -13.71 -17.16
CA ALA A 298 -4.72 -14.21 -18.42
C ALA A 298 -6.24 -14.06 -18.54
N HIS A 299 -6.97 -14.20 -17.40
CA HIS A 299 -8.41 -13.98 -17.32
C HIS A 299 -8.76 -13.22 -16.05
N TRP A 300 -9.73 -12.30 -16.17
CA TRP A 300 -10.23 -11.49 -15.06
C TRP A 300 -11.72 -11.75 -14.82
N GLN A 301 -12.10 -11.88 -13.55
CA GLN A 301 -13.47 -12.13 -13.11
C GLN A 301 -13.92 -11.03 -12.15
N PRO A 302 -15.09 -10.38 -12.37
CA PRO A 302 -15.67 -9.46 -11.40
C PRO A 302 -16.28 -10.21 -10.21
N LEU A 303 -16.03 -9.70 -9.02
CA LEU A 303 -16.55 -10.20 -7.74
C LEU A 303 -17.47 -9.14 -7.17
N THR A 304 -18.79 -9.35 -7.23
CA THR A 304 -19.82 -8.35 -6.92
C THR A 304 -20.81 -8.79 -5.85
N ASN A 305 -20.87 -10.08 -5.53
CA ASN A 305 -21.87 -10.65 -4.63
C ASN A 305 -21.76 -10.07 -3.21
N GLY A 306 -22.72 -9.21 -2.83
CA GLY A 306 -22.74 -8.49 -1.55
C GLY A 306 -22.08 -7.09 -1.57
N LEU A 307 -21.50 -6.68 -2.71
CA LEU A 307 -21.07 -5.29 -2.93
C LEU A 307 -22.25 -4.44 -3.47
N PRO A 308 -22.26 -3.12 -3.22
CA PRO A 308 -23.40 -2.27 -3.60
C PRO A 308 -23.43 -1.97 -5.10
N ASP A 309 -24.66 -1.92 -5.64
CA ASP A 309 -25.01 -1.33 -6.93
C ASP A 309 -25.37 0.15 -6.78
N GLY A 310 -25.23 0.94 -7.86
CA GLY A 310 -25.55 2.36 -7.88
C GLY A 310 -24.63 3.18 -6.98
N ALA A 311 -23.42 2.68 -6.72
CA ALA A 311 -22.46 3.25 -5.80
C ALA A 311 -21.24 3.81 -6.55
N TRP A 312 -21.14 5.11 -6.63
CA TRP A 312 -20.06 5.82 -7.31
C TRP A 312 -18.83 5.95 -6.40
N LEU A 313 -18.22 4.81 -6.12
CA LEU A 313 -17.13 4.68 -5.14
C LEU A 313 -15.76 4.76 -5.81
N ASN A 314 -14.79 5.24 -5.03
CA ASN A 314 -13.37 5.21 -5.38
C ASN A 314 -12.60 4.41 -4.34
N VAL A 315 -11.64 3.61 -4.80
CA VAL A 315 -10.70 2.85 -3.97
C VAL A 315 -9.29 3.34 -4.25
N LEU A 316 -8.60 3.76 -3.21
CA LEU A 316 -7.25 4.31 -3.31
C LEU A 316 -6.20 3.19 -3.34
N ARG A 317 -4.95 3.55 -3.69
CA ARG A 317 -3.86 2.62 -3.98
C ARG A 317 -3.51 1.62 -2.87
N ASP A 318 -3.67 2.03 -1.61
CA ASP A 318 -3.38 1.19 -0.45
C ASP A 318 -4.65 0.67 0.25
N ALA A 319 -5.83 0.85 -0.35
CA ALA A 319 -7.11 0.50 0.27
C ALA A 319 -7.66 -0.88 -0.14
N LEU A 320 -6.78 -1.79 -0.58
CA LEU A 320 -7.09 -3.18 -0.89
C LEU A 320 -6.02 -4.07 -0.25
N ALA A 321 -6.41 -5.09 0.50
CA ALA A 321 -5.51 -6.02 1.15
C ALA A 321 -6.08 -7.43 1.20
N THR A 322 -5.20 -8.43 1.38
CA THR A 322 -5.55 -9.82 1.66
C THR A 322 -5.03 -10.23 3.03
N ASP A 323 -5.65 -11.21 3.67
CA ASP A 323 -5.20 -11.74 4.96
C ASP A 323 -4.56 -13.15 4.84
N PRO A 324 -3.80 -13.60 5.84
CA PRO A 324 -3.14 -14.91 5.84
C PRO A 324 -4.04 -16.06 6.31
N CYS A 325 -5.36 -15.88 6.41
CA CYS A 325 -6.26 -16.97 6.77
C CYS A 325 -6.47 -17.94 5.59
N ASP A 326 -7.03 -19.12 5.86
CA ASP A 326 -7.46 -20.07 4.86
C ASP A 326 -8.94 -20.43 5.12
N PRO A 327 -9.86 -20.09 4.19
CA PRO A 327 -9.66 -19.36 2.93
C PRO A 327 -9.15 -17.92 3.14
N CYS A 328 -8.38 -17.40 2.17
CA CYS A 328 -7.83 -16.06 2.21
C CYS A 328 -8.93 -14.99 2.24
N GLY A 329 -8.84 -14.07 3.19
CA GLY A 329 -9.73 -12.91 3.24
C GLY A 329 -9.27 -11.80 2.31
N VAL A 330 -10.24 -11.02 1.83
CA VAL A 330 -9.99 -9.83 1.01
C VAL A 330 -10.72 -8.64 1.61
N TYR A 331 -10.06 -7.51 1.71
CA TYR A 331 -10.57 -6.28 2.34
C TYR A 331 -10.46 -5.12 1.38
N VAL A 332 -11.54 -4.34 1.25
CA VAL A 332 -11.55 -3.15 0.39
C VAL A 332 -12.18 -1.96 1.11
N GLY A 333 -11.39 -0.89 1.24
CA GLY A 333 -11.82 0.38 1.81
C GLY A 333 -12.12 1.41 0.72
N THR A 334 -13.12 2.26 0.92
CA THR A 334 -13.54 3.26 -0.07
C THR A 334 -13.37 4.67 0.45
N THR A 335 -13.27 5.63 -0.48
CA THR A 335 -13.29 7.05 -0.12
C THR A 335 -14.67 7.52 0.39
N GLY A 336 -15.70 6.70 0.25
CA GLY A 336 -17.01 6.88 0.87
C GLY A 336 -17.07 6.47 2.35
N GLY A 337 -15.99 5.92 2.90
CA GLY A 337 -15.92 5.51 4.30
C GLY A 337 -16.46 4.11 4.58
N HIS A 338 -16.68 3.28 3.56
CA HIS A 338 -17.08 1.90 3.73
C HIS A 338 -15.85 0.99 3.75
N LEU A 339 -15.89 -0.04 4.59
CA LEU A 339 -14.92 -1.13 4.61
C LEU A 339 -15.68 -2.43 4.38
N PHE A 340 -15.49 -3.03 3.21
CA PHE A 340 -16.03 -4.35 2.87
C PHE A 340 -14.96 -5.41 3.09
N TYR A 341 -15.40 -6.63 3.43
CA TYR A 341 -14.52 -7.78 3.54
C TYR A 341 -15.19 -9.04 3.01
N SER A 342 -14.37 -9.94 2.52
CA SER A 342 -14.72 -11.30 2.11
C SER A 342 -13.92 -12.29 2.94
N ARG A 343 -14.52 -13.45 3.26
CA ARG A 343 -13.87 -14.57 3.96
C ARG A 343 -13.62 -15.77 3.04
N ASP A 344 -13.96 -15.63 1.77
CA ASP A 344 -14.00 -16.68 0.76
C ASP A 344 -13.37 -16.19 -0.56
N GLU A 345 -12.19 -15.54 -0.45
CA GLU A 345 -11.38 -15.11 -1.58
C GLU A 345 -12.09 -14.11 -2.52
N GLY A 346 -13.13 -13.44 -2.05
CA GLY A 346 -13.93 -12.48 -2.81
C GLY A 346 -15.22 -13.02 -3.39
N ASP A 347 -15.57 -14.29 -3.18
CA ASP A 347 -16.78 -14.90 -3.74
C ASP A 347 -18.06 -14.33 -3.11
N SER A 348 -17.99 -13.88 -1.84
CA SER A 348 -19.04 -13.10 -1.19
C SER A 348 -18.48 -12.00 -0.30
N TRP A 349 -19.21 -10.89 -0.19
CA TRP A 349 -18.80 -9.69 0.53
C TRP A 349 -19.78 -9.29 1.61
N GLN A 350 -19.26 -8.73 2.69
CA GLN A 350 -20.00 -8.14 3.80
C GLN A 350 -19.44 -6.77 4.15
N SER A 351 -20.26 -5.85 4.64
CA SER A 351 -19.76 -4.62 5.26
C SER A 351 -19.18 -4.96 6.63
N LEU A 352 -17.91 -4.61 6.85
CA LEU A 352 -17.30 -4.64 8.18
C LEU A 352 -17.72 -3.42 8.99
N THR A 353 -17.72 -2.26 8.36
CA THR A 353 -18.22 -1.01 8.92
C THR A 353 -18.53 0.00 7.82
N ASP A 354 -19.45 0.89 8.13
CA ASP A 354 -19.82 2.05 7.31
C ASP A 354 -19.49 3.34 8.06
N TYR A 355 -19.48 4.45 7.35
CA TYR A 355 -19.33 5.79 7.91
C TYR A 355 -17.97 6.08 8.56
N LEU A 356 -16.90 5.38 8.17
CA LEU A 356 -15.55 5.84 8.48
C LEU A 356 -15.26 7.16 7.72
N PRO A 357 -14.29 7.97 8.16
CA PRO A 357 -13.72 8.97 7.26
C PRO A 357 -13.19 8.30 5.99
N PRO A 358 -12.97 9.06 4.87
CA PRO A 358 -12.43 8.48 3.64
C PRO A 358 -11.25 7.55 3.90
N VAL A 359 -11.39 6.27 3.51
CA VAL A 359 -10.35 5.25 3.72
C VAL A 359 -9.20 5.51 2.76
N LEU A 360 -7.99 5.55 3.29
CA LEU A 360 -6.73 5.77 2.55
C LEU A 360 -5.93 4.49 2.37
N SER A 361 -5.96 3.62 3.39
CA SER A 361 -5.23 2.35 3.37
C SER A 361 -5.94 1.28 4.19
N VAL A 362 -5.70 0.03 3.80
CA VAL A 362 -6.04 -1.18 4.55
C VAL A 362 -4.81 -2.08 4.54
N ALA A 363 -4.41 -2.57 5.69
CA ALA A 363 -3.35 -3.56 5.82
C ALA A 363 -3.80 -4.64 6.81
N THR A 364 -3.27 -5.85 6.66
CA THR A 364 -3.61 -6.98 7.51
C THR A 364 -2.36 -7.62 8.08
N ALA A 365 -2.51 -8.25 9.23
CA ALA A 365 -1.43 -9.02 9.84
C ALA A 365 -1.99 -10.10 10.78
N ARG A 366 -1.20 -11.13 11.04
CA ARG A 366 -1.40 -12.04 12.17
C ARG A 366 -0.60 -11.53 13.35
N VAL A 367 -1.24 -11.27 14.47
CA VAL A 367 -0.55 -10.84 15.69
C VAL A 367 0.30 -11.99 16.23
N VAL A 368 1.59 -11.74 16.45
CA VAL A 368 2.51 -12.72 17.00
C VAL A 368 2.64 -12.58 18.53
N ALA A 369 3.10 -13.64 19.20
CA ALA A 369 3.51 -13.54 20.58
C ALA A 369 4.77 -12.66 20.69
N ALA A 370 4.81 -11.79 21.70
CA ALA A 370 5.95 -10.94 22.00
C ALA A 370 7.16 -11.73 22.49
#